data_024f4840714ac962845956ec21e37d90
#
_entry.id   024f4840714ac962845956ec21e37d90
#
_cell.length_a   1.000
_cell.length_b   1.000
_cell.length_c   1.000
_cell.angle_alpha   90.00
_cell.angle_beta   90.00
_cell.angle_gamma   90.00
#
_symmetry.space_group_name_H-M   'P 1'
#
loop_
_entity.id
_entity.type
_entity.pdbx_description
1 polymer ?
#
loop_
_entity_poly.entity_id
_entity_poly.type
_entity_poly.pdbx_seq_one_letter_code
_entity_poly.pdbx_strand_id
1 'polypeptide(L)'
;MNISKKALSRNRFGFSNSKKKFGINYWRFIFSGVNAVTSQEQMFFIEFSMVNPWNSPSETLLGFKPRIKITQEDLQYALAGTESAKNLQTESIVVPSYCSVKMGMMGENAKQLCSYFPVKSIKFKQKPFEIEIGNKYFSETKISGFLNTSAEENNEHPEYFGNAGYATWNLEYEVLSSFADGYKDKTSFWFPFGLQCTFSGKINFDGTDYIVDPRRSLGFIERYWGKTLPQPWFHISALNLSSLITGKTLLDSAFAVKGAFNGELSFVSNIQGRTISFTADKAKKTFTSIWNCIQAPETENVEDNKLHWSVSLNSRDWIIDIDLYCKIKDLFNRTIELPDGNRKIMNILEGAAGIGEIKLFRKIKDTLEQIEHAKIIKAVCEFGQQEEGEI
;
A
#
# COMPACT_ATOMS: atom_id res chain seq x y z
N MET A 1 -12.41 -8.76 -19.30
CA MET A 1 -12.49 -9.93 -18.39
C MET A 1 -13.60 -9.70 -17.37
N ASN A 2 -14.42 -10.69 -17.05
CA ASN A 2 -15.49 -10.47 -16.07
C ASN A 2 -14.93 -10.60 -14.65
N ILE A 3 -14.83 -9.48 -13.95
CA ILE A 3 -14.51 -9.48 -12.51
C ILE A 3 -15.56 -10.31 -11.78
N SER A 4 -15.14 -11.22 -10.92
CA SER A 4 -16.06 -12.08 -10.18
C SER A 4 -16.99 -11.27 -9.27
N LYS A 5 -18.26 -11.69 -9.15
CA LYS A 5 -19.23 -11.06 -8.21
C LYS A 5 -18.68 -11.01 -6.78
N LYS A 6 -17.89 -12.01 -6.39
CA LYS A 6 -17.23 -12.07 -5.07
C LYS A 6 -16.20 -10.95 -4.91
N ALA A 7 -15.33 -10.72 -5.91
CA ALA A 7 -14.33 -9.65 -5.88
C ALA A 7 -14.99 -8.26 -5.83
N LEU A 8 -16.00 -8.01 -6.67
CA LEU A 8 -16.79 -6.77 -6.63
C LEU A 8 -17.46 -6.54 -5.28
N SER A 9 -18.07 -7.57 -4.70
CA SER A 9 -18.69 -7.47 -3.37
C SER A 9 -17.67 -7.12 -2.31
N ARG A 10 -16.48 -7.73 -2.34
CA ARG A 10 -15.39 -7.48 -1.40
C ARG A 10 -14.76 -6.11 -1.60
N ASN A 11 -14.63 -5.66 -2.83
CA ASN A 11 -14.13 -4.32 -3.12
C ASN A 11 -15.03 -3.23 -2.50
N ARG A 12 -16.34 -3.46 -2.51
CA ARG A 12 -17.34 -2.59 -1.89
C ARG A 12 -17.46 -2.76 -0.37
N PHE A 13 -16.90 -3.83 0.18
CA PHE A 13 -16.99 -4.12 1.62
C PHE A 13 -16.30 -3.03 2.43
N GLY A 14 -16.85 -2.71 3.59
CA GLY A 14 -16.36 -1.64 4.46
C GLY A 14 -17.29 -0.43 4.54
N PHE A 15 -18.28 -0.27 3.65
CA PHE A 15 -19.24 0.85 3.60
C PHE A 15 -20.72 0.48 3.82
N SER A 16 -21.05 -0.75 4.18
CA SER A 16 -22.41 -1.15 4.61
C SER A 16 -22.66 -0.87 6.10
N ASN A 17 -23.88 -0.98 6.62
CA ASN A 17 -24.29 -0.61 7.99
C ASN A 17 -23.46 -1.19 9.14
N SER A 18 -22.66 -2.22 8.90
CA SER A 18 -21.69 -2.78 9.84
C SER A 18 -20.38 -2.00 9.94
N LYS A 19 -20.25 -0.85 9.33
CA LYS A 19 -19.05 -0.11 9.03
C LYS A 19 -18.59 0.89 10.02
N LYS A 20 -19.37 1.12 10.99
CA LYS A 20 -18.93 1.85 12.15
C LYS A 20 -17.95 0.97 12.93
N LYS A 21 -16.91 0.49 12.24
CA LYS A 21 -15.91 -0.40 12.84
C LYS A 21 -14.66 0.37 13.16
N PHE A 22 -14.08 0.03 14.28
CA PHE A 22 -12.71 0.36 14.62
C PHE A 22 -11.77 -0.29 13.62
N GLY A 23 -10.79 0.46 13.11
CA GLY A 23 -9.77 -0.05 12.20
C GLY A 23 -9.50 0.83 10.99
N ILE A 24 -8.71 0.30 10.09
CA ILE A 24 -8.28 0.94 8.85
C ILE A 24 -8.97 0.30 7.66
N ASN A 25 -9.20 1.10 6.64
CA ASN A 25 -9.85 0.71 5.41
C ASN A 25 -9.24 1.50 4.26
N TYR A 26 -8.59 0.85 3.27
CA TYR A 26 -8.01 1.57 2.14
C TYR A 26 -8.20 0.87 0.80
N TRP A 27 -8.18 1.67 -0.26
CA TRP A 27 -8.01 1.31 -1.66
C TRP A 27 -6.76 2.00 -2.17
N ARG A 28 -5.86 1.25 -2.74
CA ARG A 28 -4.63 1.78 -3.29
C ARG A 28 -4.46 1.38 -4.74
N PHE A 29 -4.19 2.35 -5.57
CA PHE A 29 -3.98 2.26 -7.00
C PHE A 29 -2.51 2.59 -7.26
N ILE A 30 -1.80 1.71 -7.94
CA ILE A 30 -0.39 1.90 -8.32
C ILE A 30 -0.30 1.71 -9.82
N PHE A 31 0.33 2.63 -10.53
CA PHE A 31 0.41 2.62 -11.99
C PHE A 31 1.57 3.48 -12.47
N SER A 32 1.92 3.39 -13.77
CA SER A 32 2.93 4.24 -14.38
C SER A 32 2.33 5.29 -15.31
N GLY A 33 3.01 6.42 -15.42
CA GLY A 33 2.77 7.47 -16.40
C GLY A 33 4.08 7.90 -17.05
N VAL A 34 4.00 8.51 -18.21
CA VAL A 34 5.16 8.99 -18.98
C VAL A 34 5.17 10.50 -18.97
N ASN A 35 6.28 11.09 -18.56
CA ASN A 35 6.47 12.53 -18.63
C ASN A 35 6.27 13.02 -20.07
N ALA A 36 5.38 13.99 -20.27
CA ALA A 36 4.98 14.46 -21.58
C ALA A 36 6.13 15.13 -22.40
N VAL A 37 7.15 15.61 -21.69
CA VAL A 37 8.31 16.30 -22.31
C VAL A 37 9.51 15.37 -22.46
N THR A 38 9.90 14.69 -21.37
CA THR A 38 11.14 13.87 -21.36
C THR A 38 10.93 12.43 -21.80
N SER A 39 9.67 11.99 -21.92
CA SER A 39 9.31 10.60 -22.18
C SER A 39 9.81 9.60 -21.13
N GLN A 40 10.27 10.06 -19.98
CA GLN A 40 10.66 9.20 -18.86
C GLN A 40 9.43 8.63 -18.17
N GLU A 41 9.50 7.34 -17.84
CA GLU A 41 8.45 6.66 -17.09
C GLU A 41 8.57 7.01 -15.61
N GLN A 42 7.42 7.26 -14.96
CA GLN A 42 7.30 7.54 -13.55
C GLN A 42 6.22 6.66 -12.94
N MET A 43 6.52 6.04 -11.79
CA MET A 43 5.52 5.31 -11.01
C MET A 43 4.77 6.24 -10.07
N PHE A 44 3.47 6.05 -10.00
CA PHE A 44 2.54 6.80 -9.15
C PHE A 44 1.73 5.86 -8.26
N PHE A 45 1.28 6.40 -7.15
CA PHE A 45 0.21 5.78 -6.37
C PHE A 45 -0.88 6.80 -6.03
N ILE A 46 -2.12 6.31 -5.89
CA ILE A 46 -3.24 7.04 -5.31
C ILE A 46 -3.87 6.12 -4.26
N GLU A 47 -4.09 6.65 -3.06
CA GLU A 47 -4.68 5.91 -1.95
C GLU A 47 -5.86 6.68 -1.37
N PHE A 48 -6.99 6.00 -1.25
CA PHE A 48 -8.14 6.45 -0.48
C PHE A 48 -8.22 5.61 0.79
N SER A 49 -8.16 6.25 1.94
CA SER A 49 -8.20 5.52 3.21
C SER A 49 -9.17 6.13 4.21
N MET A 50 -9.56 5.32 5.18
CA MET A 50 -10.33 5.72 6.35
C MET A 50 -9.75 5.05 7.59
N VAL A 51 -9.68 5.82 8.65
CA VAL A 51 -9.31 5.36 9.99
C VAL A 51 -10.51 5.57 10.91
N ASN A 52 -10.86 4.53 11.65
CA ASN A 52 -11.92 4.53 12.66
C ASN A 52 -13.23 5.20 12.23
N PRO A 53 -13.87 4.78 11.12
CA PRO A 53 -15.09 5.40 10.64
C PRO A 53 -16.28 5.26 11.61
N TRP A 54 -16.17 4.42 12.64
CA TRP A 54 -17.20 4.22 13.67
C TRP A 54 -17.44 5.49 14.51
N ASN A 55 -16.40 6.28 14.77
CA ASN A 55 -16.49 7.50 15.58
C ASN A 55 -17.17 8.62 14.80
N SER A 56 -17.06 8.62 13.47
CA SER A 56 -17.74 9.53 12.55
C SER A 56 -17.88 10.99 13.05
N PRO A 57 -16.78 11.62 13.54
CA PRO A 57 -16.84 12.99 14.03
C PRO A 57 -17.12 13.97 12.88
N SER A 58 -17.57 15.18 13.25
CA SER A 58 -17.71 16.30 12.31
C SER A 58 -16.38 16.93 11.92
N GLU A 59 -15.34 16.65 12.69
CA GLU A 59 -13.99 17.16 12.54
C GLU A 59 -13.02 16.02 12.24
N THR A 60 -11.87 16.36 11.65
CA THR A 60 -10.76 15.42 11.45
C THR A 60 -10.04 15.24 12.78
N LEU A 61 -9.97 14.00 13.27
CA LEU A 61 -9.23 13.65 14.47
C LEU A 61 -7.95 12.93 14.07
N LEU A 62 -6.81 13.59 14.21
CA LEU A 62 -5.48 13.02 14.03
C LEU A 62 -4.98 12.54 15.39
N GLY A 63 -4.45 11.32 15.48
CA GLY A 63 -4.00 10.73 16.74
C GLY A 63 -2.57 11.11 17.11
N PHE A 64 -1.76 11.45 16.11
CA PHE A 64 -0.38 11.89 16.33
C PHE A 64 -0.37 13.40 16.59
N LYS A 65 -0.02 13.78 17.80
CA LYS A 65 0.17 15.20 18.14
C LYS A 65 1.66 15.52 18.17
N PRO A 66 2.08 16.72 17.69
CA PRO A 66 3.45 17.14 17.89
C PRO A 66 3.80 17.16 19.39
N ARG A 67 5.02 16.80 19.75
CA ARG A 67 5.50 16.91 21.13
C ARG A 67 5.43 18.38 21.53
N ILE A 68 4.65 18.68 22.55
CA ILE A 68 4.72 19.99 23.20
C ILE A 68 6.10 20.05 23.85
N LYS A 69 6.94 20.98 23.44
CA LYS A 69 8.21 21.23 24.15
C LYS A 69 7.86 21.70 25.55
N ILE A 70 8.06 20.83 26.52
CA ILE A 70 7.92 21.20 27.94
C ILE A 70 8.97 22.26 28.23
N THR A 71 8.52 23.44 28.60
CA THR A 71 9.40 24.55 28.98
C THR A 71 9.89 24.37 30.43
N GLN A 72 10.96 25.07 30.83
CA GLN A 72 11.38 25.06 32.22
C GLN A 72 10.27 25.58 33.18
N GLU A 73 9.45 26.51 32.74
CA GLU A 73 8.29 26.98 33.49
C GLU A 73 7.25 25.88 33.70
N ASP A 74 6.92 25.10 32.63
CA ASP A 74 6.01 23.97 32.72
C ASP A 74 6.51 22.92 33.74
N LEU A 75 7.82 22.69 33.78
CA LEU A 75 8.45 21.78 34.75
C LEU A 75 8.34 22.31 36.19
N GLN A 76 8.48 23.62 36.37
CA GLN A 76 8.32 24.26 37.68
C GLN A 76 6.88 24.20 38.18
N TYR A 77 5.91 24.43 37.29
CA TYR A 77 4.47 24.27 37.58
C TYR A 77 4.13 22.82 37.92
N ALA A 78 4.73 21.86 37.19
CA ALA A 78 4.54 20.43 37.43
C ALA A 78 5.09 20.02 38.83
N LEU A 79 6.26 20.54 39.22
CA LEU A 79 6.85 20.28 40.51
C LEU A 79 6.10 20.97 41.65
N ALA A 80 5.44 22.10 41.40
CA ALA A 80 4.61 22.79 42.35
C ALA A 80 3.23 22.16 42.61
N GLY A 81 2.87 21.09 41.88
CA GLY A 81 1.60 20.38 42.06
C GLY A 81 0.36 21.16 41.67
N THR A 82 0.48 22.14 40.77
CA THR A 82 -0.62 22.98 40.30
C THR A 82 -1.53 22.24 39.31
N GLU A 83 -2.76 22.72 39.06
CA GLU A 83 -3.70 22.11 38.12
C GLU A 83 -3.14 21.99 36.69
N SER A 84 -2.26 22.88 36.28
CA SER A 84 -1.55 22.80 35.00
C SER A 84 -0.70 21.53 34.87
N ALA A 85 -0.11 21.05 35.98
CA ALA A 85 0.64 19.80 35.99
C ALA A 85 -0.24 18.57 35.80
N LYS A 86 -1.46 18.58 36.30
CA LYS A 86 -2.44 17.51 36.07
C LYS A 86 -2.87 17.47 34.60
N ASN A 87 -2.97 18.60 33.94
CA ASN A 87 -3.29 18.69 32.52
C ASN A 87 -2.15 18.24 31.61
N LEU A 88 -0.87 18.39 32.04
CA LEU A 88 0.30 17.85 31.34
C LEU A 88 0.38 16.33 31.47
N GLN A 89 -0.08 15.75 32.58
CA GLN A 89 -0.10 14.29 32.81
C GLN A 89 -1.29 13.57 32.15
N THR A 90 -2.37 14.30 31.81
CA THR A 90 -3.55 13.75 31.15
C THR A 90 -3.64 14.17 29.69
N GLU A 91 -2.59 14.00 28.91
CA GLU A 91 -2.78 13.95 27.45
C GLU A 91 -3.63 12.74 27.12
N SER A 92 -4.93 12.97 27.02
CA SER A 92 -5.87 11.93 26.59
C SER A 92 -5.41 11.40 25.24
N ILE A 93 -5.18 10.08 25.17
CA ILE A 93 -4.91 9.38 23.94
C ILE A 93 -6.01 9.70 22.94
N VAL A 94 -5.65 10.38 21.86
CA VAL A 94 -6.60 10.68 20.80
C VAL A 94 -6.66 9.46 19.88
N VAL A 95 -7.81 8.82 19.84
CA VAL A 95 -8.09 7.77 18.84
C VAL A 95 -8.35 8.44 17.50
N PRO A 96 -7.50 8.22 16.48
CA PRO A 96 -7.65 8.89 15.19
C PRO A 96 -8.97 8.53 14.53
N SER A 97 -9.60 9.49 13.85
CA SER A 97 -10.80 9.24 13.03
C SER A 97 -10.87 10.23 11.89
N TYR A 98 -10.61 9.75 10.68
CA TYR A 98 -10.56 10.57 9.47
C TYR A 98 -10.67 9.75 8.19
N CYS A 99 -10.83 10.46 7.09
CA CYS A 99 -10.55 9.97 5.76
C CYS A 99 -9.34 10.67 5.20
N SER A 100 -8.53 9.99 4.42
CA SER A 100 -7.44 10.64 3.70
C SER A 100 -7.41 10.21 2.24
N VAL A 101 -6.92 11.12 1.40
CA VAL A 101 -6.54 10.83 0.03
C VAL A 101 -5.09 11.23 -0.14
N LYS A 102 -4.28 10.27 -0.58
CA LYS A 102 -2.86 10.45 -0.85
C LYS A 102 -2.58 10.23 -2.32
N MET A 103 -1.67 11.01 -2.87
CA MET A 103 -1.09 10.79 -4.19
C MET A 103 0.40 11.06 -4.13
N GLY A 104 1.19 10.22 -4.80
CA GLY A 104 2.63 10.41 -4.82
C GLY A 104 3.32 9.79 -6.02
N MET A 105 4.56 10.20 -6.19
CA MET A 105 5.54 9.60 -7.09
C MET A 105 6.48 8.70 -6.29
N MET A 106 6.88 7.59 -6.88
CA MET A 106 7.83 6.64 -6.31
C MET A 106 9.18 6.73 -7.02
N GLY A 107 10.28 6.36 -6.34
CA GLY A 107 11.64 6.35 -6.89
C GLY A 107 12.53 7.40 -6.25
N GLU A 108 13.69 7.70 -6.86
CA GLU A 108 14.72 8.58 -6.30
C GLU A 108 14.21 9.99 -5.90
N ASN A 109 13.23 10.51 -6.64
CA ASN A 109 12.59 11.80 -6.34
C ASN A 109 11.16 11.60 -5.76
N ALA A 110 11.01 10.61 -4.91
CA ALA A 110 9.72 10.30 -4.32
C ALA A 110 9.13 11.50 -3.57
N LYS A 111 7.84 11.72 -3.81
CA LYS A 111 7.08 12.80 -3.19
C LYS A 111 5.66 12.34 -2.93
N GLN A 112 5.12 12.64 -1.76
CA GLN A 112 3.76 12.31 -1.37
C GLN A 112 3.01 13.56 -0.95
N LEU A 113 1.81 13.73 -1.49
CA LEU A 113 0.84 14.74 -1.07
C LEU A 113 -0.32 14.04 -0.36
N CYS A 114 -0.89 14.70 0.63
CA CYS A 114 -2.01 14.15 1.39
C CYS A 114 -3.04 15.22 1.74
N SER A 115 -4.30 14.84 1.81
CA SER A 115 -5.38 15.64 2.41
C SER A 115 -6.23 14.78 3.33
N TYR A 116 -6.66 15.36 4.44
CA TYR A 116 -7.47 14.73 5.48
C TYR A 116 -8.85 15.35 5.54
N PHE A 117 -9.85 14.53 5.83
CA PHE A 117 -11.26 14.93 5.86
C PHE A 117 -11.99 14.26 7.03
N PRO A 118 -13.01 14.91 7.60
CA PRO A 118 -13.91 14.25 8.52
C PRO A 118 -14.60 13.05 7.85
N VAL A 119 -14.82 11.98 8.58
CA VAL A 119 -15.49 10.77 8.05
C VAL A 119 -16.88 11.08 7.49
N LYS A 120 -17.58 12.07 8.06
CA LYS A 120 -18.90 12.53 7.57
C LYS A 120 -18.89 13.13 6.18
N SER A 121 -17.75 13.59 5.69
CA SER A 121 -17.65 14.21 4.35
C SER A 121 -17.66 13.21 3.20
N ILE A 122 -17.58 11.90 3.49
CA ILE A 122 -17.63 10.86 2.47
C ILE A 122 -19.04 10.73 1.91
N LYS A 123 -19.14 10.85 0.60
CA LYS A 123 -20.31 10.40 -0.15
C LYS A 123 -20.03 9.04 -0.78
N PHE A 124 -20.96 8.14 -0.61
CA PHE A 124 -20.81 6.76 -0.99
C PHE A 124 -22.04 6.19 -1.65
N LYS A 125 -21.86 5.55 -2.81
CA LYS A 125 -22.87 4.74 -3.49
C LYS A 125 -22.40 3.29 -3.60
N GLN A 126 -23.32 2.36 -3.43
CA GLN A 126 -23.01 0.93 -3.55
C GLN A 126 -23.22 0.37 -4.95
N LYS A 127 -24.16 0.92 -5.70
CA LYS A 127 -24.55 0.45 -7.05
C LYS A 127 -24.96 1.64 -7.91
N PRO A 128 -24.16 2.05 -8.88
CA PRO A 128 -22.78 1.66 -9.08
C PRO A 128 -21.91 2.01 -7.86
N PHE A 129 -20.75 1.35 -7.73
CA PHE A 129 -19.83 1.65 -6.63
C PHE A 129 -19.09 2.96 -6.91
N GLU A 130 -19.28 3.93 -6.04
CA GLU A 130 -18.65 5.24 -6.14
C GLU A 130 -18.29 5.77 -4.74
N ILE A 131 -17.14 6.40 -4.63
CA ILE A 131 -16.69 7.13 -3.44
C ILE A 131 -16.29 8.53 -3.85
N GLU A 132 -16.77 9.52 -3.11
CA GLU A 132 -16.40 10.92 -3.23
C GLU A 132 -15.98 11.45 -1.87
N ILE A 133 -14.81 12.09 -1.81
CA ILE A 133 -14.27 12.76 -0.62
C ILE A 133 -13.82 14.16 -1.05
N GLY A 134 -14.60 15.19 -0.74
CA GLY A 134 -14.36 16.52 -1.26
C GLY A 134 -14.43 16.53 -2.79
N ASN A 135 -13.36 16.91 -3.46
CA ASN A 135 -13.21 16.90 -4.92
C ASN A 135 -12.45 15.67 -5.47
N LYS A 136 -12.31 14.62 -4.67
CA LYS A 136 -11.66 13.38 -5.04
C LYS A 136 -12.70 12.29 -5.19
N TYR A 137 -12.60 11.54 -6.28
CA TYR A 137 -13.59 10.58 -6.70
C TYR A 137 -12.94 9.29 -7.20
N PHE A 138 -13.52 8.15 -6.89
CA PHE A 138 -13.28 6.92 -7.64
C PHE A 138 -14.53 6.04 -7.74
N SER A 139 -14.58 5.27 -8.80
CA SER A 139 -15.64 4.28 -9.11
C SER A 139 -15.01 2.94 -9.50
N GLU A 140 -15.78 2.05 -10.11
CA GLU A 140 -15.28 0.77 -10.64
C GLU A 140 -14.37 0.92 -11.87
N THR A 141 -14.33 2.09 -12.51
CA THR A 141 -13.61 2.31 -13.77
C THR A 141 -12.88 3.64 -13.85
N LYS A 142 -13.06 4.52 -12.89
CA LYS A 142 -12.54 5.89 -12.95
C LYS A 142 -11.99 6.34 -11.59
N ILE A 143 -10.92 7.14 -11.64
CA ILE A 143 -10.35 7.80 -10.49
C ILE A 143 -9.94 9.23 -10.89
N SER A 144 -10.41 10.23 -10.16
CA SER A 144 -10.10 11.63 -10.44
C SER A 144 -10.00 12.46 -9.16
N GLY A 145 -9.26 13.54 -9.21
CA GLY A 145 -9.12 14.41 -8.05
C GLY A 145 -8.06 15.48 -8.21
N PHE A 146 -7.93 16.23 -7.12
CA PHE A 146 -6.96 17.29 -6.94
C PHE A 146 -6.47 17.30 -5.49
N LEU A 147 -5.17 17.41 -5.30
CA LEU A 147 -4.53 17.65 -4.01
C LEU A 147 -3.72 18.93 -4.08
N ASN A 148 -3.75 19.68 -2.99
CA ASN A 148 -2.88 20.82 -2.75
C ASN A 148 -2.53 20.81 -1.27
N THR A 149 -1.25 20.61 -0.96
CA THR A 149 -0.71 20.65 0.38
C THR A 149 0.20 21.86 0.49
N SER A 150 -0.14 22.80 1.36
CA SER A 150 0.67 24.00 1.56
C SER A 150 1.97 23.66 2.30
N ALA A 151 2.98 24.53 2.17
CA ALA A 151 4.21 24.39 2.94
C ALA A 151 3.97 24.57 4.45
N GLU A 152 2.99 25.40 4.82
CA GLU A 152 2.59 25.64 6.19
C GLU A 152 2.01 24.38 6.83
N GLU A 153 0.99 23.76 6.21
CA GLU A 153 0.40 22.51 6.67
C GLU A 153 1.46 21.40 6.79
N ASN A 154 2.37 21.32 5.81
CA ASN A 154 3.44 20.32 5.84
C ASN A 154 4.44 20.56 6.97
N ASN A 155 4.79 21.81 7.27
CA ASN A 155 5.71 22.15 8.36
C ASN A 155 5.10 21.92 9.73
N GLU A 156 3.78 22.14 9.89
CA GLU A 156 3.08 21.89 11.14
C GLU A 156 2.92 20.40 11.44
N HIS A 157 2.69 19.58 10.41
CA HIS A 157 2.39 18.15 10.53
C HIS A 157 3.09 17.31 9.45
N PRO A 158 4.44 17.29 9.41
CA PRO A 158 5.17 16.57 8.36
C PRO A 158 4.90 15.05 8.37
N GLU A 159 4.58 14.49 9.53
CA GLU A 159 4.24 13.08 9.71
C GLU A 159 2.94 12.67 8.99
N TYR A 160 2.04 13.61 8.72
CA TYR A 160 0.79 13.36 8.02
C TYR A 160 0.84 13.75 6.54
N PHE A 161 1.41 14.91 6.22
CA PHE A 161 1.32 15.47 4.87
C PHE A 161 2.44 15.01 3.94
N GLY A 162 3.63 14.72 4.48
CA GLY A 162 4.79 14.27 3.72
C GLY A 162 5.49 15.39 2.98
N ASN A 163 4.87 15.97 1.95
CA ASN A 163 5.44 17.05 1.14
C ASN A 163 4.41 18.14 0.83
N ALA A 164 4.89 19.36 0.61
CA ALA A 164 4.11 20.44 0.01
C ALA A 164 4.08 20.30 -1.51
N GLY A 165 3.01 20.75 -2.16
CA GLY A 165 2.85 20.73 -3.61
C GLY A 165 1.42 20.52 -4.05
N TYR A 166 1.22 20.32 -5.35
CA TYR A 166 -0.09 20.05 -5.88
C TYR A 166 -0.09 18.91 -6.90
N ALA A 167 -1.22 18.23 -7.03
CA ALA A 167 -1.43 17.21 -8.04
C ALA A 167 -2.87 17.17 -8.52
N THR A 168 -3.05 16.95 -9.82
CA THR A 168 -4.35 16.65 -10.42
C THR A 168 -4.28 15.34 -11.20
N TRP A 169 -5.36 14.59 -11.20
CA TRP A 169 -5.46 13.37 -11.98
C TRP A 169 -6.88 13.17 -12.51
N ASN A 170 -6.96 12.61 -13.71
CA ASN A 170 -8.20 12.16 -14.31
C ASN A 170 -7.90 10.91 -15.13
N LEU A 171 -8.19 9.75 -14.53
CA LEU A 171 -7.78 8.45 -15.04
C LEU A 171 -8.99 7.54 -15.15
N GLU A 172 -9.01 6.76 -16.23
CA GLU A 172 -9.83 5.57 -16.37
C GLU A 172 -8.97 4.33 -16.16
N TYR A 173 -9.56 3.24 -15.70
CA TYR A 173 -8.85 1.98 -15.54
C TYR A 173 -9.73 0.77 -15.86
N GLU A 174 -9.07 -0.30 -16.29
CA GLU A 174 -9.66 -1.60 -16.53
C GLU A 174 -8.89 -2.68 -15.76
N VAL A 175 -9.62 -3.56 -15.08
CA VAL A 175 -9.06 -4.69 -14.35
C VAL A 175 -8.95 -5.89 -15.30
N LEU A 176 -7.74 -6.30 -15.63
CA LEU A 176 -7.43 -7.43 -16.49
C LEU A 176 -7.43 -8.76 -15.73
N SER A 177 -6.85 -8.75 -14.53
CA SER A 177 -6.80 -9.92 -13.63
C SER A 177 -7.21 -9.52 -12.22
N SER A 178 -8.15 -10.25 -11.64
CA SER A 178 -8.74 -9.94 -10.33
C SER A 178 -8.76 -11.14 -9.42
N PHE A 179 -8.45 -10.92 -8.15
CA PHE A 179 -8.60 -11.90 -7.08
C PHE A 179 -9.62 -11.43 -6.06
N ALA A 180 -10.35 -12.37 -5.49
CA ALA A 180 -11.26 -12.12 -4.38
C ALA A 180 -10.71 -12.62 -3.05
N ASP A 181 -9.60 -13.31 -3.08
CA ASP A 181 -8.94 -13.91 -1.93
C ASP A 181 -7.48 -13.42 -1.88
N GLY A 182 -6.96 -13.31 -0.68
CA GLY A 182 -5.61 -12.91 -0.35
C GLY A 182 -5.34 -13.30 1.10
N TYR A 183 -4.96 -12.37 1.96
CA TYR A 183 -4.87 -12.62 3.39
C TYR A 183 -6.24 -12.45 4.06
N LYS A 184 -6.56 -13.32 5.03
CA LYS A 184 -7.77 -13.22 5.83
C LYS A 184 -7.58 -13.83 7.21
N ASP A 185 -7.91 -13.05 8.24
CA ASP A 185 -8.13 -13.55 9.59
C ASP A 185 -9.44 -12.99 10.20
N LYS A 186 -9.62 -13.08 11.52
CA LYS A 186 -10.80 -12.52 12.22
C LYS A 186 -10.79 -10.99 12.26
N THR A 187 -9.64 -10.36 12.13
CA THR A 187 -9.42 -8.94 12.38
C THR A 187 -9.03 -8.16 11.13
N SER A 188 -8.50 -8.85 10.12
CA SER A 188 -7.89 -8.21 8.95
C SER A 188 -8.18 -8.96 7.66
N PHE A 189 -8.29 -8.22 6.58
CA PHE A 189 -8.47 -8.78 5.25
C PHE A 189 -7.74 -7.93 4.21
N TRP A 190 -6.93 -8.59 3.39
CA TRP A 190 -6.29 -8.00 2.21
C TRP A 190 -6.50 -8.86 0.98
N PHE A 191 -6.68 -8.23 -0.16
CA PHE A 191 -6.68 -8.91 -1.45
C PHE A 191 -6.32 -7.95 -2.60
N PRO A 192 -5.67 -8.44 -3.66
CA PRO A 192 -5.43 -7.67 -4.88
C PRO A 192 -6.70 -7.67 -5.73
N PHE A 193 -7.54 -6.65 -5.55
CA PHE A 193 -8.75 -6.47 -6.35
C PHE A 193 -8.44 -6.43 -7.84
N GLY A 194 -7.37 -5.72 -8.20
CA GLY A 194 -6.81 -5.69 -9.53
C GLY A 194 -5.35 -6.13 -9.50
N LEU A 195 -5.09 -7.44 -9.63
CA LEU A 195 -3.72 -7.95 -9.69
C LEU A 195 -2.98 -7.40 -10.91
N GLN A 196 -3.69 -7.18 -12.00
CA GLN A 196 -3.21 -6.52 -13.21
C GLN A 196 -4.30 -5.63 -13.77
N CYS A 197 -3.98 -4.37 -14.00
CA CYS A 197 -4.87 -3.35 -14.53
C CYS A 197 -4.17 -2.53 -15.61
N THR A 198 -4.94 -1.97 -16.52
CA THR A 198 -4.50 -0.88 -17.39
C THR A 198 -5.08 0.44 -16.91
N PHE A 199 -4.33 1.51 -17.10
CA PHE A 199 -4.76 2.87 -16.76
C PHE A 199 -4.60 3.77 -17.98
N SER A 200 -5.49 4.76 -18.12
CA SER A 200 -5.44 5.77 -19.18
C SER A 200 -5.86 7.14 -18.67
N GLY A 201 -5.26 8.19 -19.20
CA GLY A 201 -5.62 9.56 -18.86
C GLY A 201 -4.42 10.47 -18.65
N LYS A 202 -4.56 11.45 -17.75
CA LYS A 202 -3.56 12.46 -17.50
C LYS A 202 -3.37 12.74 -16.02
N ILE A 203 -2.12 13.10 -15.68
CA ILE A 203 -1.71 13.57 -14.36
C ILE A 203 -0.95 14.87 -14.58
N ASN A 204 -1.17 15.86 -13.72
CA ASN A 204 -0.24 16.94 -13.50
C ASN A 204 0.28 16.83 -12.06
N PHE A 205 1.57 16.82 -11.87
CA PHE A 205 2.21 16.77 -10.56
C PHE A 205 3.26 17.88 -10.47
N ASP A 206 3.03 18.87 -9.61
CA ASP A 206 3.87 20.07 -9.45
C ASP A 206 4.21 20.74 -10.78
N GLY A 207 3.22 20.93 -11.67
CA GLY A 207 3.39 21.57 -12.97
C GLY A 207 3.92 20.66 -14.08
N THR A 208 4.30 19.44 -13.76
CA THR A 208 4.76 18.46 -14.76
C THR A 208 3.60 17.59 -15.23
N ASP A 209 3.38 17.54 -16.54
CA ASP A 209 2.33 16.71 -17.15
C ASP A 209 2.85 15.31 -17.45
N TYR A 210 2.03 14.31 -17.12
CA TYR A 210 2.27 12.91 -17.42
C TYR A 210 1.08 12.33 -18.17
N ILE A 211 1.40 11.56 -19.20
CA ILE A 211 0.43 10.81 -20.00
C ILE A 211 0.39 9.37 -19.50
N VAL A 212 -0.78 8.87 -19.20
CA VAL A 212 -1.02 7.48 -18.84
C VAL A 212 -1.64 6.78 -20.04
N ASP A 213 -0.85 5.93 -20.73
CA ASP A 213 -1.28 5.19 -21.92
C ASP A 213 -1.59 3.73 -21.51
N PRO A 214 -2.80 3.22 -21.76
CA PRO A 214 -3.20 1.87 -21.36
C PRO A 214 -2.37 0.74 -21.97
N ARG A 215 -1.68 1.00 -23.08
CA ARG A 215 -0.76 0.03 -23.72
C ARG A 215 0.58 -0.10 -23.00
N ARG A 216 0.93 0.87 -22.15
CA ARG A 216 2.22 0.96 -21.44
C ARG A 216 2.06 1.00 -19.93
N SER A 217 0.94 1.54 -19.45
CA SER A 217 0.66 1.71 -18.03
C SER A 217 -0.04 0.47 -17.48
N LEU A 218 0.73 -0.52 -17.10
CA LEU A 218 0.23 -1.59 -16.24
C LEU A 218 0.19 -1.10 -14.79
N GLY A 219 -0.82 -1.57 -14.06
CA GLY A 219 -0.98 -1.17 -12.67
C GLY A 219 -1.60 -2.26 -11.81
N PHE A 220 -1.69 -1.94 -10.55
CA PHE A 220 -2.11 -2.82 -9.48
C PHE A 220 -3.11 -2.09 -8.58
N ILE A 221 -4.16 -2.78 -8.14
CA ILE A 221 -5.15 -2.25 -7.22
C ILE A 221 -5.28 -3.21 -6.05
N GLU A 222 -4.92 -2.73 -4.86
CA GLU A 222 -5.11 -3.50 -3.64
C GLU A 222 -6.21 -2.91 -2.76
N ARG A 223 -6.74 -3.79 -1.93
CA ARG A 223 -7.81 -3.52 -1.00
C ARG A 223 -7.49 -4.11 0.36
N TYR A 224 -7.62 -3.29 1.40
CA TYR A 224 -7.40 -3.70 2.77
C TYR A 224 -8.51 -3.17 3.68
N TRP A 225 -8.90 -3.95 4.68
CA TRP A 225 -9.60 -3.48 5.87
C TRP A 225 -9.26 -4.36 7.07
N GLY A 226 -9.10 -3.76 8.23
CA GLY A 226 -8.76 -4.50 9.43
C GLY A 226 -8.62 -3.62 10.66
N LYS A 227 -8.64 -4.29 11.81
CA LYS A 227 -8.37 -3.65 13.10
C LYS A 227 -6.88 -3.45 13.35
N THR A 228 -6.04 -4.22 12.66
CA THR A 228 -4.58 -4.23 12.82
C THR A 228 -3.93 -4.30 11.45
N LEU A 229 -2.69 -3.87 11.35
CA LEU A 229 -1.85 -4.04 10.16
C LEU A 229 -0.95 -5.27 10.30
N PRO A 230 -0.48 -5.87 9.18
CA PRO A 230 0.55 -6.92 9.25
C PRO A 230 1.80 -6.40 9.96
N GLN A 231 2.40 -7.25 10.79
CA GLN A 231 3.59 -6.92 11.56
C GLN A 231 4.61 -8.07 11.50
N PRO A 232 5.78 -7.85 10.89
CA PRO A 232 6.15 -6.70 10.05
C PRO A 232 5.33 -6.59 8.77
N TRP A 233 5.36 -5.41 8.14
CA TRP A 233 4.77 -5.21 6.82
C TRP A 233 5.67 -5.76 5.74
N PHE A 234 5.15 -6.64 4.89
CA PHE A 234 5.89 -7.21 3.77
C PHE A 234 5.01 -7.22 2.52
N HIS A 235 5.50 -6.67 1.41
CA HIS A 235 4.77 -6.68 0.16
C HIS A 235 5.71 -6.72 -1.04
N ILE A 236 5.32 -7.52 -2.05
CA ILE A 236 5.88 -7.52 -3.39
C ILE A 236 4.71 -7.61 -4.37
N SER A 237 4.69 -6.79 -5.42
CA SER A 237 3.82 -6.99 -6.57
C SER A 237 4.58 -6.74 -7.86
N ALA A 238 4.52 -7.69 -8.79
CA ALA A 238 5.21 -7.62 -10.06
C ALA A 238 4.20 -7.77 -11.21
N LEU A 239 4.27 -6.86 -12.17
CA LEU A 239 3.37 -6.75 -13.31
C LEU A 239 4.08 -6.87 -14.65
N ASN A 240 5.41 -6.93 -14.64
CA ASN A 240 6.24 -6.97 -15.83
C ASN A 240 7.26 -8.09 -15.69
N LEU A 241 6.93 -9.22 -16.28
CA LEU A 241 7.69 -10.45 -16.21
C LEU A 241 8.22 -10.83 -17.60
N SER A 242 9.39 -11.44 -17.65
CA SER A 242 9.98 -12.02 -18.86
C SER A 242 10.47 -13.43 -18.59
N SER A 243 9.96 -14.41 -19.32
CA SER A 243 10.36 -15.81 -19.17
C SER A 243 11.83 -16.01 -19.54
N LEU A 244 12.58 -16.58 -18.63
CA LEU A 244 13.97 -17.03 -18.89
C LEU A 244 14.01 -18.38 -19.59
N ILE A 245 12.89 -19.13 -19.61
CA ILE A 245 12.76 -20.40 -20.33
C ILE A 245 12.53 -20.16 -21.82
N THR A 246 11.65 -19.20 -22.16
CA THR A 246 11.25 -18.95 -23.55
C THR A 246 11.82 -17.67 -24.14
N GLY A 247 12.40 -16.78 -23.34
CA GLY A 247 12.88 -15.45 -23.73
C GLY A 247 11.76 -14.44 -24.04
N LYS A 248 10.48 -14.78 -23.78
CA LYS A 248 9.34 -13.94 -24.14
C LYS A 248 8.86 -13.10 -22.95
N THR A 249 8.39 -11.90 -23.24
CA THR A 249 7.64 -11.10 -22.26
C THR A 249 6.31 -11.79 -21.94
N LEU A 250 5.99 -11.89 -20.65
CA LEU A 250 4.78 -12.52 -20.15
C LEU A 250 3.71 -11.46 -19.90
N LEU A 251 3.03 -11.02 -20.98
CA LEU A 251 2.10 -9.88 -20.94
C LEU A 251 0.92 -10.06 -20.00
N ASP A 252 0.40 -11.31 -19.88
CA ASP A 252 -0.78 -11.62 -19.04
C ASP A 252 -0.36 -12.23 -17.70
N SER A 253 0.82 -11.84 -17.20
CA SER A 253 1.38 -12.48 -16.02
C SER A 253 1.71 -11.45 -14.95
N ALA A 254 1.23 -11.73 -13.74
CA ALA A 254 1.46 -10.90 -12.56
C ALA A 254 1.39 -11.76 -11.30
N PHE A 255 2.03 -11.29 -10.22
CA PHE A 255 1.87 -11.87 -8.90
C PHE A 255 1.92 -10.80 -7.81
N ALA A 256 1.38 -11.14 -6.64
CA ALA A 256 1.53 -10.33 -5.43
C ALA A 256 1.72 -11.23 -4.20
N VAL A 257 2.59 -10.76 -3.30
CA VAL A 257 2.83 -11.33 -1.98
C VAL A 257 2.51 -10.27 -0.94
N LYS A 258 1.76 -10.60 0.09
CA LYS A 258 1.44 -9.69 1.20
C LYS A 258 1.45 -10.42 2.54
N GLY A 259 1.91 -9.77 3.57
CA GLY A 259 1.94 -10.25 4.95
C GLY A 259 2.96 -9.42 5.71
N ALA A 260 3.56 -9.87 6.76
CA ALA A 260 3.64 -11.17 7.39
C ALA A 260 2.72 -11.26 8.62
N PHE A 261 1.49 -11.54 8.39
CA PHE A 261 0.53 -11.77 9.49
C PHE A 261 0.93 -13.03 10.25
N ASN A 262 1.31 -12.88 11.54
CA ASN A 262 1.81 -13.99 12.38
C ASN A 262 2.95 -14.79 11.72
N GLY A 263 3.80 -14.11 10.94
CA GLY A 263 4.91 -14.74 10.23
C GLY A 263 4.53 -15.41 8.90
N GLU A 264 3.26 -15.37 8.50
CA GLU A 264 2.79 -16.02 7.27
C GLU A 264 2.48 -14.98 6.17
N LEU A 265 2.87 -15.30 4.94
CA LEU A 265 2.57 -14.52 3.75
C LEU A 265 1.38 -15.10 2.99
N SER A 266 0.65 -14.24 2.30
CA SER A 266 -0.28 -14.65 1.23
C SER A 266 0.36 -14.38 -0.12
N PHE A 267 0.14 -15.29 -1.06
CA PHE A 267 0.61 -15.19 -2.43
C PHE A 267 -0.55 -15.42 -3.39
N VAL A 268 -0.63 -14.60 -4.43
CA VAL A 268 -1.54 -14.80 -5.55
C VAL A 268 -0.82 -14.51 -6.85
N SER A 269 -1.09 -15.29 -7.86
CA SER A 269 -0.53 -15.08 -9.19
C SER A 269 -1.48 -15.51 -10.30
N ASN A 270 -1.34 -14.85 -11.43
CA ASN A 270 -1.77 -15.34 -12.72
C ASN A 270 -0.53 -15.32 -13.63
N ILE A 271 -0.01 -16.47 -13.98
CA ILE A 271 1.19 -16.60 -14.83
C ILE A 271 0.83 -17.51 -16.02
N GLN A 272 0.83 -16.93 -17.22
CA GLN A 272 0.43 -17.61 -18.46
C GLN A 272 -0.93 -18.32 -18.34
N GLY A 273 -1.94 -17.61 -17.75
CA GLY A 273 -3.27 -18.13 -17.54
C GLY A 273 -3.42 -19.13 -16.39
N ARG A 274 -2.32 -19.47 -15.69
CA ARG A 274 -2.35 -20.32 -14.49
C ARG A 274 -2.52 -19.50 -13.26
N THR A 275 -3.61 -19.71 -12.54
CA THR A 275 -3.90 -19.04 -11.29
C THR A 275 -3.42 -19.88 -10.11
N ILE A 276 -2.57 -19.29 -9.26
CA ILE A 276 -2.09 -19.90 -8.02
C ILE A 276 -2.44 -18.93 -6.88
N SER A 277 -2.99 -19.44 -5.79
CA SER A 277 -3.34 -18.64 -4.62
C SER A 277 -3.04 -19.40 -3.34
N PHE A 278 -2.22 -18.82 -2.48
CA PHE A 278 -1.97 -19.25 -1.12
C PHE A 278 -2.47 -18.17 -0.18
N THR A 279 -3.53 -18.48 0.56
CA THR A 279 -4.11 -17.55 1.52
C THR A 279 -3.65 -17.93 2.91
N ALA A 280 -2.99 -17.02 3.61
CA ALA A 280 -2.66 -17.19 5.02
C ALA A 280 -3.96 -17.14 5.83
N ASP A 281 -4.49 -18.32 6.15
CA ASP A 281 -5.65 -18.51 7.02
C ASP A 281 -5.22 -19.37 8.20
N LYS A 282 -5.34 -18.83 9.42
CA LYS A 282 -4.98 -19.56 10.66
C LYS A 282 -5.67 -20.91 10.81
N ALA A 283 -6.84 -21.08 10.17
CA ALA A 283 -7.61 -22.31 10.28
C ALA A 283 -7.15 -23.43 9.33
N LYS A 284 -6.37 -23.12 8.30
CA LYS A 284 -5.96 -24.09 7.28
C LYS A 284 -4.53 -23.83 6.82
N LYS A 285 -3.56 -24.46 7.47
CA LYS A 285 -2.18 -24.48 6.97
C LYS A 285 -2.09 -25.41 5.76
N THR A 286 -2.20 -24.86 4.56
CA THR A 286 -2.08 -25.60 3.30
C THR A 286 -0.71 -25.45 2.65
N PHE A 287 0.13 -24.56 3.20
CA PHE A 287 1.48 -24.27 2.73
C PHE A 287 2.35 -23.76 3.86
N THR A 288 3.66 -23.75 3.65
CA THR A 288 4.65 -23.08 4.51
C THR A 288 5.29 -21.94 3.75
N SER A 289 5.68 -20.88 4.47
CA SER A 289 6.39 -19.74 3.93
C SER A 289 7.69 -19.49 4.72
N ILE A 290 8.77 -19.23 4.01
CA ILE A 290 10.02 -18.70 4.54
C ILE A 290 10.23 -17.38 3.79
N TRP A 291 10.53 -16.32 4.51
CA TRP A 291 10.71 -15.00 3.91
C TRP A 291 11.70 -14.17 4.71
N ASN A 292 12.34 -13.23 4.03
CA ASN A 292 13.23 -12.27 4.64
C ASN A 292 13.24 -10.94 3.86
N CYS A 293 13.58 -9.86 4.54
CA CYS A 293 13.96 -8.59 3.93
C CYS A 293 15.19 -8.08 4.66
N ILE A 294 16.33 -8.08 3.99
CA ILE A 294 17.63 -7.72 4.57
C ILE A 294 18.39 -6.78 3.62
N GLN A 295 19.36 -6.06 4.16
CA GLN A 295 20.31 -5.36 3.33
C GLN A 295 21.17 -6.41 2.59
N ALA A 296 21.26 -6.28 1.27
CA ALA A 296 22.20 -7.07 0.49
C ALA A 296 23.65 -6.70 0.89
N PRO A 297 24.64 -7.60 0.65
CA PRO A 297 26.02 -7.28 0.91
C PRO A 297 26.41 -5.93 0.31
N GLU A 298 27.15 -5.13 1.07
CA GLU A 298 27.60 -3.81 0.63
C GLU A 298 28.41 -3.92 -0.65
N THR A 299 28.18 -2.94 -1.52
CA THR A 299 28.98 -2.76 -2.74
C THR A 299 29.99 -1.64 -2.51
N GLU A 300 31.07 -1.61 -3.30
CA GLU A 300 32.07 -0.53 -3.23
C GLU A 300 31.44 0.86 -3.43
N ASN A 301 30.36 0.92 -4.21
CA ASN A 301 29.57 2.14 -4.39
C ASN A 301 28.31 2.10 -3.52
N VAL A 302 28.26 2.97 -2.52
CA VAL A 302 27.13 3.11 -1.58
C VAL A 302 25.79 3.37 -2.29
N GLU A 303 25.79 4.05 -3.45
CA GLU A 303 24.58 4.28 -4.25
C GLU A 303 23.96 3.00 -4.82
N ASP A 304 24.74 1.92 -4.88
CA ASP A 304 24.28 0.62 -5.35
C ASP A 304 23.79 -0.31 -4.23
N ASN A 305 23.84 0.14 -2.98
CA ASN A 305 23.29 -0.61 -1.85
C ASN A 305 21.81 -0.91 -2.07
N LYS A 306 21.42 -2.16 -1.77
CA LYS A 306 20.09 -2.70 -2.06
C LYS A 306 19.49 -3.37 -0.83
N LEU A 307 18.17 -3.33 -0.72
CA LEU A 307 17.44 -4.30 0.06
C LEU A 307 17.09 -5.51 -0.81
N HIS A 308 17.10 -6.68 -0.18
CA HIS A 308 16.78 -7.97 -0.76
C HIS A 308 15.54 -8.55 -0.07
N TRP A 309 14.48 -8.74 -0.83
CA TRP A 309 13.29 -9.49 -0.43
C TRP A 309 13.42 -10.90 -0.96
N SER A 310 13.38 -11.90 -0.09
CA SER A 310 13.36 -13.31 -0.47
C SER A 310 12.11 -13.98 0.07
N VAL A 311 11.50 -14.85 -0.75
CA VAL A 311 10.30 -15.61 -0.40
C VAL A 311 10.43 -17.01 -0.97
N SER A 312 10.22 -18.02 -0.12
CA SER A 312 10.03 -19.41 -0.55
C SER A 312 8.70 -19.92 0.02
N LEU A 313 7.83 -20.38 -0.87
CA LEU A 313 6.52 -20.94 -0.55
C LEU A 313 6.48 -22.39 -0.95
N ASN A 314 6.05 -23.26 -0.02
CA ASN A 314 6.00 -24.69 -0.23
C ASN A 314 4.62 -25.24 0.16
N SER A 315 3.91 -25.79 -0.82
CA SER A 315 2.61 -26.43 -0.65
C SER A 315 2.66 -27.90 -1.09
N ARG A 316 1.51 -28.57 -1.04
CA ARG A 316 1.38 -29.94 -1.57
C ARG A 316 1.78 -30.05 -3.05
N ASP A 317 1.36 -29.08 -3.86
CA ASP A 317 1.45 -29.15 -5.32
C ASP A 317 2.48 -28.20 -5.92
N TRP A 318 2.96 -27.19 -5.15
CA TRP A 318 3.81 -26.11 -5.67
C TRP A 318 4.96 -25.78 -4.75
N ILE A 319 6.09 -25.36 -5.36
CA ILE A 319 7.15 -24.57 -4.73
C ILE A 319 7.29 -23.29 -5.55
N ILE A 320 7.38 -22.16 -4.85
CA ILE A 320 7.55 -20.83 -5.46
C ILE A 320 8.68 -20.13 -4.73
N ASP A 321 9.70 -19.73 -5.47
CA ASP A 321 10.82 -18.96 -4.95
C ASP A 321 10.88 -17.60 -5.64
N ILE A 322 11.05 -16.55 -4.86
CA ILE A 322 11.13 -15.16 -5.31
C ILE A 322 12.35 -14.52 -4.67
N ASP A 323 13.19 -13.92 -5.49
CA ASP A 323 14.29 -13.06 -5.10
C ASP A 323 14.11 -11.70 -5.76
N LEU A 324 14.02 -10.63 -4.96
CA LEU A 324 13.81 -9.29 -5.43
C LEU A 324 14.79 -8.32 -4.77
N TYR A 325 15.35 -7.42 -5.54
CA TYR A 325 16.28 -6.39 -5.09
C TYR A 325 15.78 -4.99 -5.49
N CYS A 326 15.88 -4.03 -4.57
CA CYS A 326 15.64 -2.62 -4.87
C CYS A 326 16.76 -1.77 -4.28
N LYS A 327 17.25 -0.78 -5.03
CA LYS A 327 18.27 0.14 -4.52
C LYS A 327 17.68 0.97 -3.39
N ILE A 328 18.46 1.22 -2.33
CA ILE A 328 18.00 1.97 -1.16
C ILE A 328 17.61 3.39 -1.56
N LYS A 329 18.30 4.02 -2.48
CA LYS A 329 17.98 5.36 -2.99
C LYS A 329 16.63 5.46 -3.74
N ASP A 330 16.11 4.33 -4.23
CA ASP A 330 14.81 4.25 -4.92
C ASP A 330 13.65 3.97 -3.93
N LEU A 331 13.97 3.82 -2.64
CA LEU A 331 13.00 3.63 -1.57
C LEU A 331 12.66 4.95 -0.90
N PHE A 332 11.41 5.12 -0.51
CA PHE A 332 10.97 6.24 0.32
C PHE A 332 10.22 5.72 1.54
N ASN A 333 10.17 6.53 2.60
CA ASN A 333 9.45 6.18 3.80
C ASN A 333 7.99 6.64 3.71
N ARG A 334 7.07 5.70 3.82
CA ARG A 334 5.63 5.92 3.94
C ARG A 334 5.19 5.58 5.36
N THR A 335 4.41 6.46 5.96
CA THR A 335 3.85 6.25 7.29
C THR A 335 2.36 5.94 7.23
N ILE A 336 1.92 5.01 8.08
CA ILE A 336 0.50 4.72 8.31
C ILE A 336 0.25 4.84 9.82
N GLU A 337 -0.68 5.72 10.20
CA GLU A 337 -1.11 5.82 11.59
C GLU A 337 -1.96 4.61 11.98
N LEU A 338 -1.69 4.03 13.15
CA LEU A 338 -2.42 2.89 13.65
C LEU A 338 -3.75 3.30 14.28
N PRO A 339 -4.80 2.48 14.14
CA PRO A 339 -6.16 2.87 14.53
C PRO A 339 -6.37 2.92 16.03
N ASP A 340 -5.52 2.35 16.85
CA ASP A 340 -5.62 2.38 18.31
C ASP A 340 -5.14 3.71 18.92
N GLY A 341 -4.56 4.59 18.13
CA GLY A 341 -3.97 5.84 18.59
C GLY A 341 -2.61 5.57 19.25
N ASN A 342 -2.38 6.10 20.44
CA ASN A 342 -1.12 5.95 21.19
C ASN A 342 0.10 6.46 20.42
N ARG A 343 -0.07 7.37 19.45
CA ARG A 343 1.00 7.86 18.57
C ARG A 343 1.75 6.74 17.81
N LYS A 344 1.13 5.58 17.65
CA LYS A 344 1.76 4.46 16.94
C LYS A 344 1.65 4.64 15.45
N ILE A 345 2.76 4.49 14.77
CA ILE A 345 2.85 4.52 13.32
C ILE A 345 3.53 3.25 12.79
N MET A 346 3.17 2.90 11.58
CA MET A 346 3.88 1.91 10.77
C MET A 346 4.75 2.69 9.78
N ASN A 347 6.07 2.53 9.90
CA ASN A 347 7.02 3.03 8.91
C ASN A 347 7.28 1.96 7.85
N ILE A 348 7.08 2.32 6.60
CA ILE A 348 7.19 1.41 5.46
C ILE A 348 8.18 2.00 4.47
N LEU A 349 9.31 1.31 4.26
CA LEU A 349 10.16 1.56 3.11
C LEU A 349 9.49 0.98 1.87
N GLU A 350 9.23 1.82 0.89
CA GLU A 350 8.49 1.49 -0.31
C GLU A 350 9.24 1.92 -1.55
N GLY A 351 9.30 1.05 -2.56
CA GLY A 351 9.88 1.34 -3.87
C GLY A 351 9.11 0.67 -5.00
N ALA A 352 9.31 1.15 -6.22
CA ALA A 352 8.69 0.61 -7.43
C ALA A 352 9.72 0.24 -8.50
N ALA A 353 11.00 0.20 -8.16
CA ALA A 353 12.11 -0.15 -9.03
C ALA A 353 12.71 -1.55 -8.71
N GLY A 354 11.93 -2.39 -8.05
CA GLY A 354 12.35 -3.75 -7.71
C GLY A 354 12.60 -4.60 -8.96
N ILE A 355 13.74 -5.28 -8.99
CA ILE A 355 14.15 -6.22 -10.05
C ILE A 355 14.55 -7.56 -9.43
N GLY A 356 14.36 -8.66 -10.16
CA GLY A 356 14.69 -9.96 -9.60
C GLY A 356 14.19 -11.13 -10.42
N GLU A 357 13.86 -12.22 -9.76
CA GLU A 357 13.40 -13.46 -10.39
C GLU A 357 12.29 -14.12 -9.58
N ILE A 358 11.44 -14.87 -10.30
CA ILE A 358 10.48 -15.80 -9.72
C ILE A 358 10.61 -17.16 -10.38
N LYS A 359 10.65 -18.22 -9.58
CA LYS A 359 10.68 -19.62 -10.03
C LYS A 359 9.45 -20.35 -9.54
N LEU A 360 8.75 -21.03 -10.43
CA LEU A 360 7.57 -21.83 -10.14
C LEU A 360 7.87 -23.29 -10.46
N PHE A 361 7.71 -24.14 -9.46
CA PHE A 361 7.86 -25.59 -9.61
C PHE A 361 6.56 -26.29 -9.23
N ARG A 362 6.17 -27.27 -10.00
CA ARG A 362 5.06 -28.17 -9.73
C ARG A 362 5.59 -29.51 -9.22
N LYS A 363 4.98 -30.02 -8.16
CA LYS A 363 5.23 -31.34 -7.63
C LYS A 363 4.33 -32.36 -8.35
N ILE A 364 4.93 -33.31 -9.03
CA ILE A 364 4.22 -34.40 -9.72
C ILE A 364 4.76 -35.71 -9.21
N LYS A 365 4.05 -36.39 -8.31
CA LYS A 365 4.50 -37.57 -7.59
C LYS A 365 5.85 -37.29 -6.91
N ASP A 366 6.90 -37.99 -7.33
CA ASP A 366 8.25 -37.89 -6.78
C ASP A 366 9.18 -36.98 -7.61
N THR A 367 8.62 -36.25 -8.59
CA THR A 367 9.38 -35.33 -9.44
C THR A 367 9.01 -33.89 -9.21
N LEU A 368 9.95 -33.00 -9.43
CA LEU A 368 9.78 -31.55 -9.40
C LEU A 368 9.98 -31.01 -10.82
N GLU A 369 8.89 -30.49 -11.40
CA GLU A 369 8.89 -29.89 -12.73
C GLU A 369 8.94 -28.37 -12.63
N GLN A 370 9.93 -27.74 -13.26
CA GLN A 370 9.98 -26.28 -13.37
C GLN A 370 8.97 -25.80 -14.42
N ILE A 371 7.94 -25.11 -13.97
CA ILE A 371 6.86 -24.61 -14.81
C ILE A 371 7.21 -23.28 -15.44
N GLU A 372 7.85 -22.40 -14.66
CA GLU A 372 8.30 -21.10 -15.14
C GLU A 372 9.53 -20.64 -14.33
N HIS A 373 10.41 -19.94 -15.01
CA HIS A 373 11.47 -19.13 -14.44
C HIS A 373 11.41 -17.78 -15.13
N ALA A 374 10.99 -16.75 -14.43
CA ALA A 374 10.80 -15.43 -15.02
C ALA A 374 11.64 -14.38 -14.32
N LYS A 375 12.23 -13.50 -15.12
CA LYS A 375 12.85 -12.26 -14.66
C LYS A 375 11.76 -11.26 -14.31
N ILE A 376 11.88 -10.63 -13.17
CA ILE A 376 11.06 -9.50 -12.74
C ILE A 376 11.75 -8.23 -13.24
N ILE A 377 11.11 -7.54 -14.20
CA ILE A 377 11.66 -6.34 -14.82
C ILE A 377 11.39 -5.11 -13.94
N LYS A 378 10.22 -5.09 -13.29
CA LYS A 378 9.79 -4.03 -12.39
C LYS A 378 8.79 -4.58 -11.38
N ALA A 379 9.00 -4.26 -10.11
CA ALA A 379 8.07 -4.59 -9.04
C ALA A 379 7.98 -3.46 -8.01
N VAL A 380 6.81 -3.37 -7.39
CA VAL A 380 6.63 -2.66 -6.12
C VAL A 380 7.10 -3.57 -5.01
N CYS A 381 7.87 -3.03 -4.07
CA CYS A 381 8.35 -3.75 -2.90
C CYS A 381 8.22 -2.85 -1.67
N GLU A 382 7.75 -3.43 -0.58
CA GLU A 382 7.54 -2.73 0.67
C GLU A 382 8.04 -3.59 1.84
N PHE A 383 8.65 -2.95 2.81
CA PHE A 383 8.98 -3.56 4.09
C PHE A 383 8.86 -2.51 5.20
N GLY A 384 8.27 -2.88 6.33
CA GLY A 384 8.09 -1.95 7.42
C GLY A 384 7.82 -2.61 8.76
N GLN A 385 8.01 -1.83 9.80
CA GLN A 385 7.75 -2.23 11.17
C GLN A 385 6.96 -1.14 11.89
N GLN A 386 6.21 -1.54 12.88
CA GLN A 386 5.55 -0.63 13.79
C GLN A 386 6.60 -0.02 14.71
N GLU A 387 6.59 1.29 14.79
CA GLU A 387 7.32 2.02 15.84
C GLU A 387 6.32 2.43 16.91
N GLU A 388 6.69 2.21 18.15
CA GLU A 388 6.01 2.83 19.29
C GLU A 388 6.50 4.26 19.38
N GLY A 389 5.56 5.21 19.36
CA GLY A 389 5.90 6.58 19.65
C GLY A 389 6.55 6.64 21.04
N GLU A 390 7.74 7.21 21.15
CA GLU A 390 8.33 7.48 22.45
C GLU A 390 7.34 8.35 23.27
N ILE A 391 7.01 7.86 24.44
CA ILE A 391 6.13 8.51 25.41
C ILE A 391 6.82 9.76 25.96
#